data_a950d2635c24c1a2756e3fb25bf25562
#
_entry.id   a950d2635c24c1a2756e3fb25bf25562
#
_cell.length_a   1.000
_cell.length_b   1.000
_cell.length_c   1.000
_cell.angle_alpha   90.00
_cell.angle_beta   90.00
_cell.angle_gamma   90.00
#
_symmetry.space_group_name_H-M   'P 1'
#
loop_
_entity.id
_entity.type
_entity.pdbx_description
1 polymer ?
#
loop_
_entity_poly.entity_id
_entity_poly.type
_entity_poly.pdbx_seq_one_letter_code
_entity_poly.pdbx_strand_id
1 'polypeptide(L)'
;VHYYSSWQFCGMEKDESWGKAFYFWGEENRGYAVGNYEGRWDNIGGEEYMKAQFQKLKTRFVEQNIPVLIGEFAAIRRQLSDEEAQRGHDLSRAAFDRCVVRQARAHGLVPFYWDRGDGILNRNTLDIYDNLEYNGLIEGLATE
;
A
#
# COMPACT_ATOMS: atom_id res chain seq x y z
N VAL A 1 -0.28 -15.34 4.18
CA VAL A 1 0.08 -14.16 4.99
C VAL A 1 -0.75 -12.97 4.58
N HIS A 2 -0.79 -11.90 5.42
CA HIS A 2 -1.35 -10.59 5.07
C HIS A 2 -0.24 -9.55 5.15
N TYR A 3 -0.36 -8.46 4.38
CA TYR A 3 0.64 -7.40 4.35
C TYR A 3 0.02 -6.02 4.57
N TYR A 4 0.24 -5.44 5.75
CA TYR A 4 -0.24 -4.13 6.18
C TYR A 4 0.86 -3.32 6.88
N SER A 5 2.07 -3.34 6.33
CA SER A 5 3.21 -2.59 6.90
C SER A 5 3.49 -1.31 6.08
N SER A 6 3.58 -0.16 6.75
CA SER A 6 3.29 -0.05 8.19
C SER A 6 1.79 -0.04 8.48
N TRP A 7 1.39 -0.49 9.66
CA TRP A 7 0.00 -0.36 10.09
C TRP A 7 -0.42 1.11 10.24
N GLN A 8 0.51 2.00 10.60
CA GLN A 8 0.28 3.44 10.68
C GLN A 8 -0.19 4.03 9.35
N PHE A 9 0.27 3.50 8.22
CA PHE A 9 -0.20 3.90 6.89
C PHE A 9 -1.41 3.10 6.45
N CYS A 10 -1.37 1.77 6.59
CA CYS A 10 -2.36 0.88 6.01
C CYS A 10 -3.69 0.82 6.76
N GLY A 11 -3.68 0.98 8.10
CA GLY A 11 -4.85 0.68 8.91
C GLY A 11 -5.24 1.70 9.98
N MET A 12 -4.34 2.58 10.43
CA MET A 12 -4.67 3.59 11.44
C MET A 12 -5.49 4.73 10.83
N GLU A 13 -6.71 4.91 11.30
CA GLU A 13 -7.56 6.04 10.87
C GLU A 13 -7.08 7.38 11.45
N LYS A 14 -6.56 7.36 12.66
CA LYS A 14 -6.11 8.52 13.43
C LYS A 14 -4.93 8.16 14.32
N ASP A 15 -4.34 9.18 14.95
CA ASP A 15 -3.29 8.99 15.95
C ASP A 15 -3.79 8.20 17.15
N GLU A 16 -2.97 7.28 17.59
CA GLU A 16 -3.18 6.44 18.77
C GLU A 16 -2.12 6.74 19.83
N SER A 17 -2.33 6.28 21.08
CA SER A 17 -1.38 6.49 22.19
C SER A 17 0.02 5.94 21.93
N TRP A 18 0.14 4.98 21.02
CA TRP A 18 1.38 4.28 20.68
C TRP A 18 2.01 4.73 19.34
N GLY A 19 1.36 5.62 18.59
CA GLY A 19 1.93 6.10 17.31
C GLY A 19 1.06 7.08 16.54
N LYS A 20 1.68 7.73 15.59
CA LYS A 20 1.02 8.62 14.63
C LYS A 20 0.60 7.86 13.38
N ALA A 21 -0.56 8.18 12.83
CA ALA A 21 -0.97 7.73 11.51
C ALA A 21 -0.10 8.38 10.42
N PHE A 22 0.36 7.60 9.48
CA PHE A 22 1.02 8.11 8.27
C PHE A 22 0.01 8.30 7.14
N TYR A 23 0.20 9.35 6.37
CA TYR A 23 -0.69 9.72 5.27
C TYR A 23 -0.01 9.57 3.91
N PHE A 24 1.33 9.55 3.89
CA PHE A 24 2.12 9.49 2.67
C PHE A 24 3.07 8.30 2.70
N TRP A 25 3.20 7.63 1.56
CA TRP A 25 4.04 6.45 1.38
C TRP A 25 4.83 6.55 0.05
N GLY A 26 6.02 5.99 0.04
CA GLY A 26 6.93 6.03 -1.08
C GLY A 26 7.80 7.28 -1.09
N GLU A 27 9.03 7.15 -1.55
CA GLU A 27 9.99 8.28 -1.56
C GLU A 27 9.51 9.42 -2.48
N GLU A 28 8.83 9.06 -3.58
CA GLU A 28 8.26 10.03 -4.53
C GLU A 28 7.18 10.91 -3.91
N ASN A 29 6.53 10.46 -2.84
CA ASN A 29 5.44 11.18 -2.17
C ASN A 29 5.88 11.87 -0.86
N ARG A 30 7.16 11.79 -0.51
CA ARG A 30 7.70 12.39 0.73
C ARG A 30 7.49 13.88 0.81
N GLY A 31 7.56 14.57 -0.34
CA GLY A 31 7.39 16.02 -0.42
C GLY A 31 6.02 16.55 0.01
N TYR A 32 5.00 15.69 0.10
CA TYR A 32 3.67 16.07 0.61
C TYR A 32 3.62 16.17 2.15
N ALA A 33 4.59 15.60 2.86
CA ALA A 33 4.64 15.62 4.32
C ALA A 33 5.22 16.93 4.86
N VAL A 34 4.56 18.04 4.58
CA VAL A 34 4.97 19.40 4.94
C VAL A 34 3.87 20.15 5.70
N GLY A 35 4.22 21.23 6.39
CA GLY A 35 3.27 22.05 7.13
C GLY A 35 2.49 21.26 8.18
N ASN A 36 1.16 21.28 8.12
CA ASN A 36 0.29 20.54 9.04
C ASN A 36 0.43 19.01 8.94
N TYR A 37 1.08 18.53 7.89
CA TYR A 37 1.32 17.11 7.62
C TYR A 37 2.78 16.69 7.84
N GLU A 38 3.60 17.53 8.45
CA GLU A 38 4.98 17.20 8.80
C GLU A 38 5.03 15.94 9.68
N GLY A 39 5.92 15.02 9.35
CA GLY A 39 6.05 13.74 10.05
C GLY A 39 4.97 12.71 9.69
N ARG A 40 4.16 12.93 8.67
CA ARG A 40 3.13 11.99 8.20
C ARG A 40 3.57 11.09 7.04
N TRP A 41 4.84 11.15 6.66
CA TRP A 41 5.43 10.21 5.71
C TRP A 41 5.87 8.92 6.42
N ASP A 42 5.54 7.77 5.82
CA ASP A 42 5.88 6.47 6.37
C ASP A 42 7.38 6.19 6.25
N ASN A 43 8.08 6.31 7.35
CA ASN A 43 9.50 6.02 7.47
C ASN A 43 9.80 4.62 8.06
N ILE A 44 8.78 3.78 8.20
CA ILE A 44 8.86 2.44 8.81
C ILE A 44 8.65 1.34 7.78
N GLY A 45 7.59 1.46 6.98
CA GLY A 45 7.08 0.44 6.06
C GLY A 45 7.39 0.70 4.59
N GLY A 46 8.46 1.40 4.25
CA GLY A 46 8.84 1.71 2.87
C GLY A 46 9.20 0.50 2.02
N GLU A 47 9.55 0.76 0.74
CA GLU A 47 9.80 -0.29 -0.25
C GLU A 47 10.91 -1.26 0.17
N GLU A 48 12.00 -0.77 0.74
CA GLU A 48 13.12 -1.62 1.16
C GLU A 48 12.73 -2.57 2.31
N TYR A 49 11.88 -2.09 3.23
CA TYR A 49 11.32 -2.96 4.26
C TYR A 49 10.44 -4.06 3.63
N MET A 50 9.56 -3.69 2.69
CA MET A 50 8.70 -4.65 1.97
C MET A 50 9.53 -5.71 1.25
N LYS A 51 10.54 -5.31 0.49
CA LYS A 51 11.47 -6.23 -0.19
C LYS A 51 12.12 -7.21 0.78
N ALA A 52 12.59 -6.71 1.92
CA ALA A 52 13.23 -7.56 2.93
C ALA A 52 12.26 -8.61 3.52
N GLN A 53 10.98 -8.23 3.76
CA GLN A 53 9.98 -9.19 4.24
C GLN A 53 9.62 -10.23 3.18
N PHE A 54 9.43 -9.81 1.92
CA PHE A 54 9.10 -10.74 0.84
C PHE A 54 10.27 -11.66 0.50
N GLN A 55 11.51 -11.17 0.59
CA GLN A 55 12.69 -12.03 0.45
C GLN A 55 12.76 -13.13 1.51
N LYS A 56 12.39 -12.83 2.77
CA LYS A 56 12.30 -13.85 3.83
C LYS A 56 11.27 -14.92 3.48
N LEU A 57 10.10 -14.53 2.97
CA LEU A 57 9.06 -15.47 2.55
C LEU A 57 9.54 -16.32 1.36
N LYS A 58 10.20 -15.68 0.38
CA LYS A 58 10.77 -16.39 -0.77
C LYS A 58 11.76 -17.46 -0.31
N THR A 59 12.76 -17.08 0.46
CA THR A 59 13.81 -18.01 0.92
C THR A 59 13.26 -19.13 1.78
N ARG A 60 12.30 -18.83 2.66
CA ARG A 60 11.77 -19.80 3.61
C ARG A 60 10.77 -20.78 3.00
N PHE A 61 10.01 -20.34 2.00
CA PHE A 61 8.89 -21.11 1.46
C PHE A 61 8.97 -21.35 -0.06
N VAL A 62 9.05 -20.27 -0.84
CA VAL A 62 8.98 -20.38 -2.31
C VAL A 62 10.13 -21.22 -2.87
N GLU A 63 11.35 -21.02 -2.39
CA GLU A 63 12.54 -21.80 -2.78
C GLU A 63 12.48 -23.25 -2.31
N GLN A 64 11.55 -23.59 -1.40
CA GLN A 64 11.24 -24.95 -0.97
C GLN A 64 10.02 -25.54 -1.71
N ASN A 65 9.57 -24.91 -2.80
CA ASN A 65 8.37 -25.27 -3.56
C ASN A 65 7.07 -25.20 -2.74
N ILE A 66 7.02 -24.33 -1.74
CA ILE A 66 5.81 -24.05 -0.97
C ILE A 66 5.23 -22.73 -1.48
N PRO A 67 4.03 -22.72 -2.09
CA PRO A 67 3.41 -21.49 -2.58
C PRO A 67 3.05 -20.56 -1.43
N VAL A 68 3.24 -19.25 -1.63
CA VAL A 68 2.90 -18.22 -0.65
C VAL A 68 1.90 -17.25 -1.25
N LEU A 69 0.78 -17.08 -0.56
CA LEU A 69 -0.25 -16.09 -0.91
C LEU A 69 -0.17 -14.92 0.08
N ILE A 70 -0.17 -13.69 -0.45
CA ILE A 70 -0.51 -12.49 0.32
C ILE A 70 -2.02 -12.36 0.21
N GLY A 71 -2.75 -12.97 1.15
CA GLY A 71 -4.21 -13.10 1.10
C GLY A 71 -4.94 -11.77 1.27
N GLU A 72 -4.26 -10.76 1.82
CA GLU A 72 -4.79 -9.40 1.96
C GLU A 72 -3.66 -8.38 1.93
N PHE A 73 -3.88 -7.28 1.24
CA PHE A 73 -3.16 -6.01 1.38
C PHE A 73 -4.06 -4.87 0.92
N ALA A 74 -3.96 -3.73 1.55
CA ALA A 74 -4.56 -2.46 1.14
C ALA A 74 -4.04 -1.34 2.03
N ALA A 75 -4.24 -0.10 1.61
CA ALA A 75 -4.07 1.09 2.45
C ALA A 75 -5.41 1.82 2.57
N ILE A 76 -5.80 2.18 3.79
CA ILE A 76 -7.08 2.86 4.02
C ILE A 76 -7.11 4.23 3.34
N ARG A 77 -8.29 4.58 2.85
CA ARG A 77 -8.56 5.92 2.31
C ARG A 77 -8.88 6.87 3.45
N ARG A 78 -8.18 8.00 3.50
CA ARG A 78 -8.44 9.08 4.43
C ARG A 78 -8.96 10.30 3.69
N GLN A 79 -9.79 11.09 4.38
CA GLN A 79 -10.24 12.39 3.91
C GLN A 79 -9.35 13.46 4.57
N LEU A 80 -8.57 14.18 3.77
CA LEU A 80 -7.72 15.28 4.23
C LEU A 80 -8.36 16.60 3.84
N SER A 81 -8.15 17.64 4.63
CA SER A 81 -8.78 18.94 4.41
C SER A 81 -8.08 19.81 3.36
N ASP A 82 -6.84 19.48 3.03
CA ASP A 82 -6.01 20.17 2.06
C ASP A 82 -5.95 19.37 0.76
N GLU A 83 -6.23 20.02 -0.38
CA GLU A 83 -6.31 19.33 -1.68
C GLU A 83 -4.96 18.73 -2.12
N GLU A 84 -3.85 19.43 -1.88
CA GLU A 84 -2.53 18.91 -2.26
C GLU A 84 -2.13 17.74 -1.37
N ALA A 85 -2.42 17.82 -0.07
CA ALA A 85 -2.23 16.68 0.84
C ALA A 85 -3.13 15.50 0.47
N GLN A 86 -4.39 15.73 0.08
CA GLN A 86 -5.29 14.68 -0.39
C GLN A 86 -4.72 13.99 -1.64
N ARG A 87 -4.25 14.79 -2.60
CA ARG A 87 -3.58 14.26 -3.79
C ARG A 87 -2.37 13.40 -3.44
N GLY A 88 -1.51 13.88 -2.54
CA GLY A 88 -0.35 13.13 -2.08
C GLY A 88 -0.72 11.82 -1.39
N HIS A 89 -1.81 11.82 -0.62
CA HIS A 89 -2.36 10.62 0.01
C HIS A 89 -2.85 9.60 -1.01
N ASP A 90 -3.62 10.03 -2.00
CA ASP A 90 -4.16 9.15 -3.04
C ASP A 90 -3.03 8.56 -3.91
N LEU A 91 -2.03 9.36 -4.28
CA LEU A 91 -0.82 8.88 -4.97
C LEU A 91 -0.03 7.88 -4.11
N SER A 92 0.04 8.10 -2.81
CA SER A 92 0.72 7.20 -1.87
C SER A 92 0.05 5.83 -1.79
N ARG A 93 -1.29 5.78 -1.80
CA ARG A 93 -2.05 4.53 -1.83
C ARG A 93 -1.78 3.76 -3.12
N ALA A 94 -1.86 4.43 -4.25
CA ALA A 94 -1.55 3.83 -5.56
C ALA A 94 -0.09 3.34 -5.65
N ALA A 95 0.87 4.10 -5.12
CA ALA A 95 2.28 3.71 -5.07
C ALA A 95 2.51 2.48 -4.18
N PHE A 96 1.85 2.42 -3.01
CA PHE A 96 1.90 1.26 -2.12
C PHE A 96 1.38 0.00 -2.82
N ASP A 97 0.20 0.06 -3.42
CA ASP A 97 -0.43 -1.08 -4.10
C ASP A 97 0.41 -1.55 -5.30
N ARG A 98 0.91 -0.62 -6.11
CA ARG A 98 1.86 -0.92 -7.20
C ARG A 98 3.09 -1.65 -6.68
N CYS A 99 3.65 -1.17 -5.58
CA CYS A 99 4.86 -1.76 -4.99
C CYS A 99 4.58 -3.17 -4.44
N VAL A 100 3.47 -3.37 -3.71
CA VAL A 100 3.11 -4.71 -3.21
C VAL A 100 2.99 -5.71 -4.35
N VAL A 101 2.25 -5.36 -5.41
CA VAL A 101 2.06 -6.27 -6.55
C VAL A 101 3.38 -6.57 -7.25
N ARG A 102 4.18 -5.53 -7.54
CA ARG A 102 5.49 -5.67 -8.19
C ARG A 102 6.44 -6.54 -7.37
N GLN A 103 6.59 -6.24 -6.08
CA GLN A 103 7.50 -6.95 -5.21
C GLN A 103 7.03 -8.38 -4.91
N ALA A 104 5.73 -8.60 -4.75
CA ALA A 104 5.19 -9.96 -4.59
C ALA A 104 5.56 -10.83 -5.78
N ARG A 105 5.32 -10.36 -7.00
CA ARG A 105 5.67 -11.10 -8.23
C ARG A 105 7.16 -11.36 -8.35
N ALA A 106 8.00 -10.36 -8.11
CA ALA A 106 9.46 -10.50 -8.15
C ALA A 106 9.99 -11.55 -7.17
N HIS A 107 9.25 -11.83 -6.10
CA HIS A 107 9.61 -12.82 -5.09
C HIS A 107 8.83 -14.14 -5.21
N GLY A 108 8.00 -14.33 -6.25
CA GLY A 108 7.22 -15.54 -6.46
C GLY A 108 6.01 -15.69 -5.53
N LEU A 109 5.50 -14.57 -5.01
CA LEU A 109 4.30 -14.51 -4.15
C LEU A 109 3.09 -14.13 -5.00
N VAL A 110 1.90 -14.51 -4.56
CA VAL A 110 0.63 -14.18 -5.22
C VAL A 110 -0.15 -13.19 -4.34
N PRO A 111 -0.31 -11.91 -4.77
CA PRO A 111 -1.01 -10.90 -3.99
C PRO A 111 -2.50 -10.86 -4.30
N PHE A 112 -3.33 -10.66 -3.25
CA PHE A 112 -4.77 -10.43 -3.33
C PHE A 112 -5.10 -9.09 -2.68
N TYR A 113 -5.63 -8.16 -3.46
CA TYR A 113 -6.08 -6.87 -2.96
C TYR A 113 -7.34 -7.03 -2.10
N TRP A 114 -7.36 -6.35 -0.95
CA TRP A 114 -8.50 -6.36 -0.04
C TRP A 114 -9.42 -5.17 -0.31
N ASP A 115 -10.51 -5.40 -1.07
CA ASP A 115 -11.56 -4.41 -1.28
C ASP A 115 -12.71 -4.61 -0.31
N ARG A 116 -12.87 -3.67 0.64
CA ARG A 116 -13.95 -3.68 1.64
C ARG A 116 -15.28 -3.15 1.08
N GLY A 117 -15.31 -2.73 -0.20
CA GLY A 117 -16.46 -2.10 -0.84
C GLY A 117 -16.38 -0.57 -0.88
N ASP A 118 -15.34 0.01 -0.33
CA ASP A 118 -14.94 1.42 -0.38
C ASP A 118 -13.51 1.61 -0.95
N GLY A 119 -12.93 0.53 -1.47
CA GLY A 119 -11.64 0.52 -2.13
C GLY A 119 -11.72 1.02 -3.58
N ILE A 120 -11.67 0.08 -4.53
CA ILE A 120 -11.61 0.38 -5.97
C ILE A 120 -12.96 0.27 -6.66
N LEU A 121 -13.77 -0.71 -6.26
CA LEU A 121 -15.02 -1.07 -6.94
C LEU A 121 -16.26 -0.54 -6.22
N ASN A 122 -17.16 0.05 -7.00
CA ASN A 122 -18.54 0.22 -6.55
C ASN A 122 -19.27 -1.12 -6.67
N ARG A 123 -19.60 -1.74 -5.55
CA ARG A 123 -20.23 -3.07 -5.52
C ARG A 123 -21.65 -3.12 -6.10
N ASN A 124 -22.33 -1.96 -6.20
CA ASN A 124 -23.69 -1.89 -6.75
C ASN A 124 -23.67 -1.79 -8.27
N THR A 125 -22.74 -1.02 -8.83
CA THR A 125 -22.65 -0.76 -10.28
C THR A 125 -21.54 -1.56 -10.96
N LEU A 126 -20.61 -2.11 -10.20
CA LEU A 126 -19.39 -2.80 -10.65
C LEU A 126 -18.41 -1.88 -11.42
N ASP A 127 -18.61 -0.57 -11.32
CA ASP A 127 -17.69 0.40 -11.91
C ASP A 127 -16.45 0.58 -11.05
N ILE A 128 -15.32 0.83 -11.70
CA ILE A 128 -14.09 1.28 -11.03
C ILE A 128 -14.24 2.77 -10.77
N TYR A 129 -14.31 3.20 -9.50
CA TYR A 129 -14.40 4.61 -9.15
C TYR A 129 -13.08 5.20 -8.65
N ASP A 130 -12.15 4.39 -8.16
CA ASP A 130 -10.77 4.81 -7.87
C ASP A 130 -9.81 4.32 -8.96
N ASN A 131 -9.76 5.08 -10.06
CA ASN A 131 -8.91 4.72 -11.19
C ASN A 131 -7.42 4.85 -10.86
N LEU A 132 -7.04 5.75 -9.94
CA LEU A 132 -5.63 5.94 -9.57
C LEU A 132 -5.09 4.71 -8.86
N GLU A 133 -5.81 4.21 -7.87
CA GLU A 133 -5.44 3.01 -7.13
C GLU A 133 -5.52 1.75 -8.01
N TYR A 134 -6.57 1.62 -8.82
CA TYR A 134 -6.68 0.54 -9.81
C TYR A 134 -5.48 0.51 -10.76
N ASN A 135 -5.10 1.66 -11.31
CA ASN A 135 -3.95 1.75 -12.20
C ASN A 135 -2.65 1.37 -11.48
N GLY A 136 -2.51 1.74 -10.20
CA GLY A 136 -1.38 1.31 -9.38
C GLY A 136 -1.24 -0.22 -9.33
N LEU A 137 -2.35 -0.93 -9.09
CA LEU A 137 -2.36 -2.41 -9.12
C LEU A 137 -1.94 -2.97 -10.49
N ILE A 138 -2.50 -2.40 -11.58
CA ILE A 138 -2.20 -2.86 -12.95
C ILE A 138 -0.74 -2.57 -13.33
N GLU A 139 -0.22 -1.39 -12.99
CA GLU A 139 1.19 -1.05 -13.21
C GLU A 139 2.14 -1.97 -12.46
N GLY A 140 1.76 -2.42 -11.26
CA GLY A 140 2.51 -3.42 -10.50
C GLY A 140 2.59 -4.79 -11.20
N LEU A 141 1.68 -5.09 -12.12
CA LEU A 141 1.69 -6.30 -12.94
C LEU A 141 2.64 -6.19 -14.15
N ALA A 142 2.97 -4.98 -14.58
CA ALA A 142 3.88 -4.79 -15.70
C ALA A 142 5.26 -5.37 -15.34
N THR A 143 5.76 -6.24 -16.19
CA THR A 143 7.16 -6.71 -16.13
C THR A 143 8.04 -5.64 -16.77
N GLU A 144 9.09 -5.23 -16.07
CA GLU A 144 10.19 -4.49 -16.71
C GLU A 144 10.89 -5.38 -17.75
#